data_c17b1737d257e9a13eb0fda2ffd68af7
#
_entry.id   c17b1737d257e9a13eb0fda2ffd68af7
#
_cell.length_a   1.000
_cell.length_b   1.000
_cell.length_c   1.000
_cell.angle_alpha   90.00
_cell.angle_beta   90.00
_cell.angle_gamma   90.00
#
_symmetry.space_group_name_H-M   'P 1'
#
loop_
_entity.id
_entity.type
_entity.pdbx_description
1 polymer ?
#
loop_
_entity_poly.entity_id
_entity_poly.type
_entity_poly.pdbx_seq_one_letter_code
_entity_poly.pdbx_strand_id
1 'polypeptide(L)'
;DAYDGIYSAKAGLIDANETSELNLSVNVTSEDYISFFYKVSSESSYDYLRFYIDSTEIDAWSGEQGWSQASYLVSSGEHTFRWIYEKDGSVDSGSDTAWIDYILFPPIGAPAFSDISISVEDISVILDPDTESIEQFSIQNVGEGELQYSIQTILDSPNRKVYESLKLSKGEKDPRPGIAPNKDYGGPDAFGYTWYDSDQGHGG
;
A
#
# COMPACT_ATOMS: atom_id res chain seq x y z
N ASP A 1 -25.96 11.05 13.48
CA ASP A 1 -27.02 11.79 12.82
C ASP A 1 -26.84 11.59 11.32
N ALA A 2 -27.88 11.16 10.61
CA ALA A 2 -27.84 10.87 9.18
C ALA A 2 -29.07 11.48 8.50
N TYR A 3 -28.94 11.86 7.22
CA TYR A 3 -30.08 12.23 6.38
C TYR A 3 -30.81 10.98 5.92
N ASP A 4 -30.06 10.00 5.41
CA ASP A 4 -30.56 8.71 4.97
C ASP A 4 -29.82 7.56 5.64
N GLY A 5 -30.50 6.43 5.87
CA GLY A 5 -29.90 5.26 6.50
C GLY A 5 -29.50 5.48 7.97
N ILE A 6 -28.30 5.03 8.34
CA ILE A 6 -27.82 4.98 9.73
C ILE A 6 -26.62 5.90 9.95
N TYR A 7 -25.82 6.15 8.91
CA TYR A 7 -24.53 6.83 9.01
C TYR A 7 -24.45 8.01 8.05
N SER A 8 -23.70 9.03 8.45
CA SER A 8 -23.24 10.14 7.60
C SER A 8 -21.75 10.35 7.79
N ALA A 9 -21.08 10.99 6.84
CA ALA A 9 -19.72 11.46 7.04
C ALA A 9 -19.76 12.74 7.89
N LYS A 10 -18.99 12.77 8.96
CA LYS A 10 -18.87 13.92 9.87
C LYS A 10 -17.44 14.43 9.81
N ALA A 11 -17.26 15.76 9.85
CA ALA A 11 -15.94 16.36 9.99
C ALA A 11 -15.19 15.80 11.21
N GLY A 12 -13.88 15.59 11.08
CA GLY A 12 -13.01 15.22 12.19
C GLY A 12 -13.02 16.29 13.28
N LEU A 13 -12.58 15.91 14.48
CA LEU A 13 -12.32 16.88 15.54
C LEU A 13 -11.13 17.72 15.12
N ILE A 14 -11.31 19.03 15.03
CA ILE A 14 -10.27 20.00 14.68
C ILE A 14 -10.28 21.15 15.68
N ASP A 15 -9.11 21.72 15.90
CA ASP A 15 -8.93 22.93 16.72
C ASP A 15 -9.05 24.20 15.86
N ALA A 16 -8.99 25.36 16.50
CA ALA A 16 -9.01 26.65 15.81
C ALA A 16 -7.89 26.77 14.76
N ASN A 17 -8.19 27.35 13.60
CA ASN A 17 -7.32 27.45 12.42
C ASN A 17 -6.95 26.11 11.78
N GLU A 18 -7.76 25.08 11.99
CA GLU A 18 -7.56 23.78 11.36
C GLU A 18 -8.67 23.48 10.35
N THR A 19 -8.43 22.42 9.55
CA THR A 19 -9.37 21.95 8.54
C THR A 19 -9.56 20.44 8.60
N SER A 20 -10.77 19.98 8.29
CA SER A 20 -11.09 18.58 8.04
C SER A 20 -11.60 18.44 6.63
N GLU A 21 -10.98 17.58 5.82
CA GLU A 21 -11.25 17.45 4.39
C GLU A 21 -11.66 16.03 4.03
N LEU A 22 -12.69 15.92 3.17
CA LEU A 22 -12.99 14.74 2.37
C LEU A 22 -12.79 15.11 0.91
N ASN A 23 -11.98 14.32 0.17
CA ASN A 23 -11.79 14.51 -1.26
C ASN A 23 -11.93 13.20 -2.03
N LEU A 24 -12.34 13.32 -3.29
CA LEU A 24 -12.46 12.20 -4.22
C LEU A 24 -12.22 12.69 -5.64
N SER A 25 -11.26 12.07 -6.34
CA SER A 25 -11.02 12.30 -7.76
C SER A 25 -11.65 11.19 -8.58
N VAL A 26 -12.39 11.56 -9.64
CA VAL A 26 -13.12 10.64 -10.51
C VAL A 26 -13.08 11.13 -11.96
N ASN A 27 -13.23 10.20 -12.89
CA ASN A 27 -13.46 10.51 -14.30
C ASN A 27 -14.97 10.52 -14.57
N VAL A 28 -15.54 11.69 -14.81
CA VAL A 28 -16.95 11.88 -15.19
C VAL A 28 -17.09 11.56 -16.67
N THR A 29 -17.90 10.56 -17.00
CA THR A 29 -18.05 10.05 -18.37
C THR A 29 -19.03 10.85 -19.23
N SER A 30 -19.97 11.51 -18.59
CA SER A 30 -20.93 12.42 -19.25
C SER A 30 -21.36 13.53 -18.30
N GLU A 31 -21.62 14.70 -18.85
CA GLU A 31 -22.14 15.85 -18.08
C GLU A 31 -23.43 15.49 -17.37
N ASP A 32 -23.46 15.71 -16.05
CA ASP A 32 -24.61 15.51 -15.18
C ASP A 32 -24.37 16.19 -13.83
N TYR A 33 -25.31 16.09 -12.92
CA TYR A 33 -25.23 16.72 -11.61
C TYR A 33 -24.52 15.83 -10.58
N ILE A 34 -23.64 16.44 -9.78
CA ILE A 34 -23.34 15.95 -8.43
C ILE A 34 -24.38 16.52 -7.48
N SER A 35 -24.91 15.70 -6.58
CA SER A 35 -25.76 16.18 -5.50
C SER A 35 -25.45 15.48 -4.19
N PHE A 36 -25.69 16.16 -3.08
CA PHE A 36 -25.48 15.62 -1.74
C PHE A 36 -26.33 16.36 -0.72
N PHE A 37 -26.54 15.76 0.43
CA PHE A 37 -27.12 16.45 1.58
C PHE A 37 -26.00 16.87 2.54
N TYR A 38 -26.15 18.07 3.07
CA TYR A 38 -25.23 18.62 4.07
C TYR A 38 -26.01 19.14 5.29
N LYS A 39 -25.32 19.20 6.42
CA LYS A 39 -25.75 19.79 7.67
C LYS A 39 -24.58 20.50 8.31
N VAL A 40 -24.77 21.66 8.86
CA VAL A 40 -23.74 22.47 9.54
C VAL A 40 -24.24 22.90 10.90
N SER A 41 -23.38 22.87 11.90
CA SER A 41 -23.62 23.45 13.23
C SER A 41 -22.29 24.06 13.68
N SER A 42 -22.10 25.35 13.38
CA SER A 42 -20.83 26.08 13.52
C SER A 42 -21.05 27.54 13.85
N GLU A 43 -19.94 28.28 14.06
CA GLU A 43 -20.01 29.73 14.16
C GLU A 43 -20.44 30.38 12.84
N SER A 44 -21.51 31.14 12.87
CA SER A 44 -22.06 31.77 11.67
C SER A 44 -21.11 32.84 11.11
N SER A 45 -20.78 32.71 9.82
CA SER A 45 -19.90 33.60 9.06
C SER A 45 -18.41 33.55 9.43
N TYR A 46 -17.99 32.52 10.18
CA TYR A 46 -16.60 32.32 10.57
C TYR A 46 -16.15 30.89 10.28
N ASP A 47 -16.87 29.88 10.75
CA ASP A 47 -16.54 28.48 10.50
C ASP A 47 -17.42 27.91 9.40
N TYR A 48 -16.84 27.36 8.35
CA TYR A 48 -17.54 26.98 7.14
C TYR A 48 -17.36 25.53 6.75
N LEU A 49 -18.43 24.92 6.27
CA LEU A 49 -18.35 23.81 5.33
C LEU A 49 -18.28 24.39 3.92
N ARG A 50 -17.20 24.11 3.17
CA ARG A 50 -17.01 24.55 1.78
C ARG A 50 -17.01 23.36 0.84
N PHE A 51 -17.59 23.56 -0.33
CA PHE A 51 -17.57 22.58 -1.40
C PHE A 51 -16.81 23.12 -2.61
N TYR A 52 -15.91 22.28 -3.14
CA TYR A 52 -15.09 22.59 -4.30
C TYR A 52 -15.27 21.53 -5.38
N ILE A 53 -15.25 21.99 -6.63
CA ILE A 53 -14.99 21.17 -7.80
C ILE A 53 -13.63 21.61 -8.35
N ASP A 54 -12.67 20.69 -8.38
CA ASP A 54 -11.27 20.95 -8.69
C ASP A 54 -10.67 21.99 -7.72
N SER A 55 -10.20 23.13 -8.22
CA SER A 55 -9.68 24.23 -7.41
C SER A 55 -10.70 25.35 -7.18
N THR A 56 -11.93 25.22 -7.70
CA THR A 56 -12.94 26.27 -7.65
C THR A 56 -13.89 26.02 -6.47
N GLU A 57 -14.02 27.01 -5.58
CA GLU A 57 -15.06 27.02 -4.56
C GLU A 57 -16.41 27.21 -5.25
N ILE A 58 -17.33 26.29 -4.99
CA ILE A 58 -18.67 26.29 -5.56
C ILE A 58 -19.68 26.88 -4.58
N ASP A 59 -19.57 26.48 -3.30
CA ASP A 59 -20.48 26.96 -2.26
C ASP A 59 -19.84 26.85 -0.87
N ALA A 60 -20.41 27.57 0.11
CA ALA A 60 -19.98 27.59 1.50
C ALA A 60 -21.17 27.82 2.47
N TRP A 61 -21.21 27.06 3.55
CA TRP A 61 -22.27 27.09 4.54
C TRP A 61 -21.70 27.22 5.95
N SER A 62 -22.34 28.03 6.79
CA SER A 62 -21.97 28.26 8.19
C SER A 62 -23.18 28.44 9.07
N GLY A 63 -23.01 28.46 10.38
CA GLY A 63 -24.07 28.61 11.37
C GLY A 63 -24.87 27.33 11.59
N GLU A 64 -26.09 27.47 12.07
CA GLU A 64 -27.01 26.36 12.33
C GLU A 64 -27.86 26.07 11.08
N GLN A 65 -27.52 25.03 10.33
CA GLN A 65 -28.28 24.59 9.16
C GLN A 65 -28.63 23.11 9.30
N GLY A 66 -29.90 22.79 9.28
CA GLY A 66 -30.40 21.42 9.20
C GLY A 66 -30.12 20.81 7.84
N TRP A 67 -30.35 19.49 7.71
CA TRP A 67 -30.16 18.77 6.46
C TRP A 67 -30.78 19.51 5.26
N SER A 68 -29.94 19.84 4.30
CA SER A 68 -30.31 20.57 3.08
C SER A 68 -29.57 19.95 1.89
N GLN A 69 -30.19 19.98 0.72
CA GLN A 69 -29.61 19.43 -0.51
C GLN A 69 -28.84 20.51 -1.28
N ALA A 70 -27.67 20.14 -1.77
CA ALA A 70 -26.93 20.90 -2.76
C ALA A 70 -26.82 20.07 -4.07
N SER A 71 -26.78 20.76 -5.23
CA SER A 71 -26.69 20.11 -6.53
C SER A 71 -26.02 21.02 -7.55
N TYR A 72 -25.01 20.51 -8.27
CA TYR A 72 -24.20 21.30 -9.21
C TYR A 72 -23.91 20.50 -10.47
N LEU A 73 -24.00 21.17 -11.61
CA LEU A 73 -23.67 20.57 -12.92
C LEU A 73 -22.16 20.39 -13.05
N VAL A 74 -21.74 19.21 -13.51
CA VAL A 74 -20.35 18.83 -13.71
C VAL A 74 -20.20 18.38 -15.16
N SER A 75 -19.20 18.91 -15.84
CA SER A 75 -18.86 18.48 -17.22
C SER A 75 -18.24 17.08 -17.23
N SER A 76 -18.13 16.47 -18.39
CA SER A 76 -17.29 15.27 -18.55
C SER A 76 -15.82 15.59 -18.42
N GLY A 77 -15.02 14.67 -17.86
CA GLY A 77 -13.59 14.79 -17.65
C GLY A 77 -13.15 14.38 -16.24
N GLU A 78 -11.88 14.53 -15.97
CA GLU A 78 -11.32 14.32 -14.64
C GLU A 78 -11.71 15.47 -13.72
N HIS A 79 -12.31 15.16 -12.57
CA HIS A 79 -12.68 16.12 -11.55
C HIS A 79 -12.32 15.64 -10.16
N THR A 80 -11.99 16.60 -9.27
CA THR A 80 -11.80 16.36 -7.84
C THR A 80 -12.88 17.10 -7.06
N PHE A 81 -13.72 16.36 -6.37
CA PHE A 81 -14.70 16.91 -5.44
C PHE A 81 -14.10 16.98 -4.05
N ARG A 82 -14.27 18.14 -3.38
CA ARG A 82 -13.71 18.36 -2.04
C ARG A 82 -14.75 19.01 -1.14
N TRP A 83 -14.94 18.45 0.06
CA TRP A 83 -15.72 19.04 1.15
C TRP A 83 -14.74 19.36 2.27
N ILE A 84 -14.66 20.63 2.65
CA ILE A 84 -13.72 21.12 3.66
C ILE A 84 -14.52 21.79 4.76
N TYR A 85 -14.44 21.29 5.98
CA TYR A 85 -14.85 22.03 7.16
C TYR A 85 -13.62 22.75 7.71
N GLU A 86 -13.70 24.06 7.83
CA GLU A 86 -12.62 24.90 8.33
C GLU A 86 -13.10 25.76 9.47
N LYS A 87 -12.22 25.97 10.46
CA LYS A 87 -12.46 26.86 11.60
C LYS A 87 -11.54 28.08 11.53
N ASP A 88 -12.07 29.21 11.97
CA ASP A 88 -11.24 30.37 12.21
C ASP A 88 -10.44 30.28 13.52
N GLY A 89 -9.84 31.41 14.00
CA GLY A 89 -8.96 31.43 15.15
C GLY A 89 -9.66 31.48 16.51
N SER A 90 -11.00 31.47 16.58
CA SER A 90 -11.72 31.75 17.84
C SER A 90 -13.14 31.19 17.84
N VAL A 91 -13.74 31.08 18.99
CA VAL A 91 -15.16 30.83 19.28
C VAL A 91 -15.72 29.53 18.66
N ASP A 92 -15.79 28.50 19.47
CA ASP A 92 -16.60 27.31 19.14
C ASP A 92 -18.08 27.60 19.34
N SER A 93 -18.93 27.29 18.36
CA SER A 93 -20.35 27.50 18.42
C SER A 93 -21.13 26.30 17.88
N GLY A 94 -22.29 26.03 18.46
CA GLY A 94 -23.12 24.90 18.11
C GLY A 94 -22.48 23.56 18.45
N SER A 95 -22.53 22.60 17.52
CA SER A 95 -21.83 21.32 17.63
C SER A 95 -20.41 21.37 17.05
N ASP A 96 -20.02 22.53 16.53
CA ASP A 96 -18.70 22.83 15.98
C ASP A 96 -18.23 21.78 14.96
N THR A 97 -19.07 21.53 13.96
CA THR A 97 -18.84 20.49 12.96
C THR A 97 -19.80 20.58 11.78
N ALA A 98 -19.51 19.81 10.75
CA ALA A 98 -20.36 19.60 9.59
C ALA A 98 -20.55 18.14 9.26
N TRP A 99 -21.61 17.82 8.53
CA TRP A 99 -21.93 16.48 8.03
C TRP A 99 -22.30 16.56 6.55
N ILE A 100 -21.97 15.50 5.82
CA ILE A 100 -22.45 15.25 4.47
C ILE A 100 -23.01 13.83 4.38
N ASP A 101 -24.01 13.66 3.51
CA ASP A 101 -24.68 12.39 3.35
C ASP A 101 -25.31 12.27 1.95
N TYR A 102 -25.67 11.06 1.55
CA TYR A 102 -26.38 10.74 0.33
C TYR A 102 -25.78 11.43 -0.91
N ILE A 103 -24.47 11.20 -1.14
CA ILE A 103 -23.77 11.76 -2.29
C ILE A 103 -24.14 10.95 -3.53
N LEU A 104 -24.71 11.63 -4.53
CA LEU A 104 -24.95 11.09 -5.86
C LEU A 104 -23.97 11.73 -6.83
N PHE A 105 -23.11 10.93 -7.41
CA PHE A 105 -22.15 11.38 -8.42
C PHE A 105 -22.81 11.42 -9.80
N PRO A 106 -22.34 12.32 -10.72
CA PRO A 106 -22.61 12.15 -12.14
C PRO A 106 -22.11 10.78 -12.62
N PRO A 107 -22.48 10.33 -13.83
CA PRO A 107 -21.95 9.09 -14.36
C PRO A 107 -20.42 9.08 -14.35
N ILE A 108 -19.83 8.19 -13.57
CA ILE A 108 -18.38 8.04 -13.46
C ILE A 108 -17.90 6.77 -14.14
N GLY A 109 -16.72 6.84 -14.75
CA GLY A 109 -16.00 5.67 -15.25
C GLY A 109 -15.60 4.76 -14.10
N ALA A 110 -15.50 3.46 -14.37
CA ALA A 110 -14.89 2.57 -13.43
C ALA A 110 -13.48 3.09 -13.10
N PRO A 111 -13.06 3.07 -11.83
CA PRO A 111 -11.70 3.45 -11.50
C PRO A 111 -10.75 2.55 -12.30
N ALA A 112 -9.77 3.19 -12.95
CA ALA A 112 -8.72 2.48 -13.67
C ALA A 112 -7.79 1.84 -12.63
N PHE A 113 -7.99 0.54 -12.38
CA PHE A 113 -7.09 -0.22 -11.51
C PHE A 113 -5.91 -0.74 -12.34
N SER A 114 -4.71 -0.65 -11.77
CA SER A 114 -3.60 -1.45 -12.26
C SER A 114 -3.80 -2.89 -11.83
N ASP A 115 -3.49 -3.83 -12.70
CA ASP A 115 -3.49 -5.26 -12.39
C ASP A 115 -2.19 -5.86 -12.90
N ILE A 116 -1.42 -6.46 -12.00
CA ILE A 116 -0.12 -7.03 -12.33
C ILE A 116 -0.26 -8.50 -12.73
N SER A 117 0.27 -8.82 -13.90
CA SER A 117 0.45 -10.20 -14.35
C SER A 117 1.93 -10.50 -14.51
N ILE A 118 2.38 -11.58 -13.89
CA ILE A 118 3.77 -12.07 -13.98
C ILE A 118 3.75 -13.41 -14.72
N SER A 119 4.62 -13.58 -15.72
CA SER A 119 4.62 -14.75 -16.58
C SER A 119 5.05 -16.04 -15.86
N VAL A 120 5.74 -15.93 -14.73
CA VAL A 120 6.22 -17.06 -13.92
C VAL A 120 6.15 -16.71 -12.44
N GLU A 121 5.79 -17.67 -11.60
CA GLU A 121 5.76 -17.50 -10.14
C GLU A 121 7.14 -17.80 -9.50
N ASP A 122 7.92 -18.68 -10.12
CA ASP A 122 9.23 -19.09 -9.65
C ASP A 122 10.15 -19.42 -10.82
N ILE A 123 11.41 -19.06 -10.68
CA ILE A 123 12.49 -19.42 -11.62
C ILE A 123 13.54 -20.19 -10.84
N SER A 124 13.68 -21.47 -11.12
CA SER A 124 14.69 -22.34 -10.50
C SER A 124 15.70 -22.79 -11.54
N VAL A 125 16.98 -22.49 -11.31
CA VAL A 125 18.09 -22.86 -12.20
C VAL A 125 19.16 -23.59 -11.42
N ILE A 126 19.61 -24.73 -11.92
CA ILE A 126 20.78 -25.47 -11.40
C ILE A 126 21.92 -25.23 -12.37
N LEU A 127 22.98 -24.61 -11.88
CA LEU A 127 24.18 -24.30 -12.67
C LEU A 127 25.35 -25.17 -12.28
N ASP A 128 26.10 -25.60 -13.27
CA ASP A 128 27.43 -26.17 -13.04
C ASP A 128 28.43 -25.06 -12.65
N PRO A 129 29.52 -25.37 -11.96
CA PRO A 129 30.57 -24.40 -11.66
C PRO A 129 31.03 -23.65 -12.91
N ASP A 130 31.20 -22.32 -12.78
CA ASP A 130 31.67 -21.44 -13.84
C ASP A 130 30.72 -21.31 -15.06
N THR A 131 29.45 -21.61 -14.90
CA THR A 131 28.41 -21.38 -15.93
C THR A 131 27.46 -20.30 -15.53
N GLU A 132 26.83 -19.66 -16.54
CA GLU A 132 25.82 -18.64 -16.38
C GLU A 132 24.54 -19.08 -17.09
N SER A 133 23.38 -18.67 -16.56
CA SER A 133 22.09 -18.78 -17.22
C SER A 133 21.42 -17.44 -17.26
N ILE A 134 20.70 -17.17 -18.34
CA ILE A 134 19.87 -15.99 -18.49
C ILE A 134 18.42 -16.46 -18.58
N GLU A 135 17.66 -16.15 -17.55
CA GLU A 135 16.23 -16.42 -17.51
C GLU A 135 15.46 -15.13 -17.72
N GLN A 136 14.36 -15.23 -18.43
CA GLN A 136 13.50 -14.08 -18.74
C GLN A 136 12.09 -14.31 -18.19
N PHE A 137 11.54 -13.28 -17.60
CA PHE A 137 10.14 -13.21 -17.25
C PHE A 137 9.56 -11.86 -17.68
N SER A 138 8.25 -11.80 -17.83
CA SER A 138 7.56 -10.56 -18.15
C SER A 138 6.67 -10.12 -16.99
N ILE A 139 6.64 -8.82 -16.76
CA ILE A 139 5.69 -8.14 -15.91
C ILE A 139 4.79 -7.33 -16.84
N GLN A 140 3.49 -7.54 -16.75
CA GLN A 140 2.50 -6.84 -17.56
C GLN A 140 1.49 -6.17 -16.65
N ASN A 141 1.08 -4.96 -17.04
CA ASN A 141 -0.14 -4.36 -16.53
C ASN A 141 -1.29 -4.83 -17.42
N VAL A 142 -2.17 -5.64 -16.88
CA VAL A 142 -3.41 -6.11 -17.56
C VAL A 142 -4.62 -5.28 -17.14
N GLY A 143 -4.46 -4.35 -16.21
CA GLY A 143 -5.45 -3.35 -15.84
C GLY A 143 -5.35 -2.08 -16.68
N GLU A 144 -6.31 -1.16 -16.50
CA GLU A 144 -6.39 0.11 -17.22
C GLU A 144 -5.64 1.25 -16.51
N GLY A 145 -5.35 1.11 -15.21
CA GLY A 145 -4.64 2.10 -14.42
C GLY A 145 -3.13 2.04 -14.58
N GLU A 146 -2.41 3.08 -14.16
CA GLU A 146 -0.95 3.10 -14.15
C GLU A 146 -0.40 2.08 -13.14
N LEU A 147 0.50 1.20 -13.59
CA LEU A 147 1.18 0.23 -12.73
C LEU A 147 2.51 0.81 -12.26
N GLN A 148 2.65 1.00 -10.97
CA GLN A 148 3.92 1.30 -10.32
C GLN A 148 4.42 0.05 -9.58
N TYR A 149 5.64 -0.39 -9.88
CA TYR A 149 6.24 -1.55 -9.23
C TYR A 149 7.72 -1.32 -8.93
N SER A 150 8.26 -2.10 -8.01
CA SER A 150 9.69 -2.14 -7.73
C SER A 150 10.18 -3.58 -7.76
N ILE A 151 11.39 -3.79 -8.29
CA ILE A 151 12.06 -5.08 -8.25
C ILE A 151 13.18 -4.97 -7.23
N GLN A 152 13.15 -5.84 -6.21
CA GLN A 152 14.21 -5.93 -5.22
C GLN A 152 14.92 -7.26 -5.36
N THR A 153 16.23 -7.21 -5.56
CA THR A 153 17.08 -8.41 -5.48
C THR A 153 17.43 -8.64 -4.01
N ILE A 154 16.90 -9.70 -3.45
CA ILE A 154 17.31 -10.18 -2.14
C ILE A 154 18.31 -11.30 -2.40
N LEU A 155 19.59 -11.00 -2.26
CA LEU A 155 20.60 -12.02 -2.15
C LEU A 155 20.47 -12.59 -0.75
N ASP A 156 19.61 -13.57 -0.60
CA ASP A 156 19.63 -14.42 0.57
C ASP A 156 20.98 -15.16 0.49
N SER A 157 21.93 -14.62 1.23
CA SER A 157 23.14 -15.36 1.55
C SER A 157 22.79 -16.19 2.79
N PRO A 158 22.14 -17.35 2.65
CA PRO A 158 22.25 -18.33 3.69
C PRO A 158 23.74 -18.50 3.81
N ASN A 159 24.29 -18.60 4.99
CA ASN A 159 25.64 -19.03 5.26
C ASN A 159 26.03 -20.15 4.27
N ARG A 160 26.29 -19.78 3.03
CA ARG A 160 26.88 -20.66 2.05
C ARG A 160 28.32 -20.80 2.51
N LYS A 161 28.52 -21.73 3.43
CA LYS A 161 29.82 -22.32 3.58
C LYS A 161 30.15 -22.81 2.17
N VAL A 162 30.98 -22.06 1.45
CA VAL A 162 31.62 -22.56 0.25
C VAL A 162 32.42 -23.72 0.76
N TYR A 163 31.86 -24.90 0.64
CA TYR A 163 32.65 -26.13 0.87
C TYR A 163 33.54 -26.24 -0.34
N GLU A 164 34.74 -25.68 -0.25
CA GLU A 164 35.80 -26.08 -1.15
C GLU A 164 36.02 -27.59 -0.96
N SER A 165 35.51 -28.36 -1.90
CA SER A 165 35.76 -29.79 -1.90
C SER A 165 37.22 -30.01 -2.25
N LEU A 166 38.04 -30.20 -1.24
CA LEU A 166 39.45 -30.64 -1.44
C LEU A 166 39.43 -32.15 -1.61
N LYS A 167 39.86 -32.65 -2.78
CA LYS A 167 40.09 -34.07 -2.99
C LYS A 167 41.46 -34.44 -2.39
N LEU A 168 41.46 -35.07 -1.25
CA LEU A 168 42.65 -35.61 -0.61
C LEU A 168 42.84 -37.09 -0.99
N SER A 169 44.05 -37.49 -1.31
CA SER A 169 44.38 -38.88 -1.47
C SER A 169 44.40 -39.58 -0.10
N LYS A 170 44.27 -40.90 -0.09
CA LYS A 170 44.29 -41.67 1.15
C LYS A 170 45.57 -41.40 1.95
N GLY A 171 45.42 -40.90 3.18
CA GLY A 171 46.53 -40.56 4.06
C GLY A 171 47.10 -39.14 3.90
N GLU A 172 46.56 -38.36 2.97
CA GLU A 172 46.92 -36.95 2.79
C GLU A 172 46.22 -36.09 3.82
N LYS A 173 46.94 -35.17 4.48
CA LYS A 173 46.38 -34.27 5.49
C LYS A 173 45.77 -33.02 4.81
N ASP A 174 44.61 -32.58 5.29
CA ASP A 174 44.00 -31.34 4.86
C ASP A 174 44.95 -30.15 5.17
N PRO A 175 45.43 -29.42 4.14
CA PRO A 175 46.34 -28.30 4.33
C PRO A 175 45.67 -27.01 4.81
N ARG A 176 44.35 -26.97 4.93
CA ARG A 176 43.62 -25.75 5.30
C ARG A 176 43.83 -25.39 6.76
N PRO A 177 44.20 -24.13 7.09
CA PRO A 177 44.42 -23.73 8.48
C PRO A 177 43.07 -23.66 9.24
N GLY A 178 43.09 -24.18 10.46
CA GLY A 178 41.94 -24.09 11.37
C GLY A 178 40.97 -25.26 11.39
N ILE A 179 41.26 -26.32 10.62
CA ILE A 179 40.57 -27.60 10.80
C ILE A 179 41.29 -28.34 11.90
N ALA A 180 40.64 -28.47 13.06
CA ALA A 180 41.19 -29.27 14.14
C ALA A 180 41.35 -30.73 13.66
N PRO A 181 42.57 -31.31 13.73
CA PRO A 181 42.72 -32.74 13.53
C PRO A 181 41.98 -33.42 14.67
N ASN A 182 41.16 -34.39 14.37
CA ASN A 182 40.41 -35.24 15.28
C ASN A 182 39.10 -34.64 15.81
N LYS A 183 38.07 -34.72 15.01
CA LYS A 183 36.72 -34.93 15.56
C LYS A 183 36.31 -36.35 15.21
N ASP A 184 36.20 -37.20 16.20
CA ASP A 184 35.76 -38.59 16.06
C ASP A 184 34.33 -38.69 15.51
N TYR A 185 33.61 -37.60 15.57
CA TYR A 185 32.24 -37.46 15.04
C TYR A 185 31.88 -36.01 14.79
N GLY A 186 30.88 -35.78 13.96
CA GLY A 186 30.31 -34.46 13.68
C GLY A 186 28.85 -34.52 13.27
N GLY A 187 28.23 -33.37 13.23
CA GLY A 187 26.82 -33.21 12.90
C GLY A 187 25.92 -32.94 14.10
N PRO A 188 24.61 -32.89 13.91
CA PRO A 188 23.99 -32.94 12.58
C PRO A 188 24.31 -31.72 11.73
N ASP A 189 24.42 -31.89 10.43
CA ASP A 189 24.49 -30.82 9.46
C ASP A 189 23.08 -30.20 9.24
N ALA A 190 22.96 -29.26 8.32
CA ALA A 190 21.68 -28.61 8.01
C ALA A 190 20.58 -29.59 7.49
N PHE A 191 20.97 -30.81 7.08
CA PHE A 191 20.10 -31.86 6.59
C PHE A 191 19.90 -33.00 7.60
N GLY A 192 20.48 -32.88 8.80
CA GLY A 192 20.35 -33.87 9.87
C GLY A 192 21.34 -35.01 9.79
N TYR A 193 22.36 -34.98 8.92
CA TYR A 193 23.38 -36.03 8.81
C TYR A 193 24.42 -35.87 9.90
N THR A 194 24.78 -37.01 10.49
CA THR A 194 25.92 -37.17 11.41
C THR A 194 26.99 -38.03 10.74
N TRP A 195 28.25 -37.80 11.08
CA TRP A 195 29.37 -38.57 10.55
C TRP A 195 30.33 -38.99 11.67
N TYR A 196 30.97 -40.08 11.47
CA TYR A 196 32.00 -40.62 12.36
C TYR A 196 33.28 -40.85 11.56
N ASP A 197 34.41 -40.59 12.20
CA ASP A 197 35.69 -40.88 11.61
C ASP A 197 35.98 -42.41 11.71
N SER A 198 36.07 -43.06 10.55
CA SER A 198 36.27 -44.49 10.46
C SER A 198 37.68 -44.95 10.90
N ASP A 199 38.61 -43.99 11.03
CA ASP A 199 40.01 -44.31 11.36
C ASP A 199 40.23 -44.44 12.87
N GLN A 200 39.20 -44.10 13.68
CA GLN A 200 39.29 -44.19 15.15
C GLN A 200 38.71 -45.49 15.76
N GLY A 201 38.46 -46.49 14.97
CA GLY A 201 38.20 -47.83 15.47
C GLY A 201 36.86 -48.07 16.19
N HIS A 202 35.85 -47.24 15.98
CA HIS A 202 34.46 -47.54 16.37
C HIS A 202 33.81 -48.44 15.32
N GLY A 203 34.40 -49.58 15.11
CA GLY A 203 33.85 -50.67 14.32
C GLY A 203 33.01 -51.55 15.21
N GLY A 204 31.78 -51.76 14.84
CA GLY A 204 30.94 -52.75 15.47
C GLY A 204 29.60 -52.76 14.82
#